data_999d6a371a8e753bbe697adb2ac6b119
#
_entry.id   999d6a371a8e753bbe697adb2ac6b119
#
_cell.length_a   1.000
_cell.length_b   1.000
_cell.length_c   1.000
_cell.angle_alpha   90.00
_cell.angle_beta   90.00
_cell.angle_gamma   90.00
#
_symmetry.space_group_name_H-M   'P 1'
#
loop_
_entity.id
_entity.type
_entity.pdbx_description
1 polymer ?
#
loop_
_entity_poly.entity_id
_entity_poly.type
_entity_poly.pdbx_seq_one_letter_code
_entity_poly.pdbx_strand_id
1 'polypeptide(L)'
;MSRIRPWVQTGFLGIWLAPLGRWLHGIPGCVFHCYSCPLSSFACPVGVAANYAALLPAVVEMPYLLLGLLVLVGALGGSIVCGWACPFGFLQDLLGKVTTSKASLPGWVGYIRYAVLIGLVILLPLILGLKGIPYENQTISICRLCPAGALEAGVPYSIRSVLAGHGWVMSWYKSAILVAFLVGALFIHRPWCRMFCPLGGFLALFNRFSLFHLRYNPKECTECNLCRSRCSVGVKVDQKLNVSGCIRCLECTTCGAIEPCFALPQNGPPTSDTTKA
;
A
#
# COMPACT_ATOMS: atom_id res chain seq x y z
N MET A 1 9.31 -13.45 14.17
CA MET A 1 8.37 -13.10 13.07
C MET A 1 9.05 -12.43 11.88
N SER A 2 10.05 -11.58 12.06
CA SER A 2 10.73 -10.89 10.94
C SER A 2 11.37 -11.81 9.90
N ARG A 3 11.85 -13.00 10.27
CA ARG A 3 12.47 -13.97 9.35
C ARG A 3 11.47 -14.66 8.42
N ILE A 4 10.21 -14.80 8.83
CA ILE A 4 9.16 -15.48 8.06
C ILE A 4 8.52 -14.53 7.04
N ARG A 5 8.56 -13.23 7.28
CA ARG A 5 7.94 -12.20 6.44
C ARG A 5 8.33 -12.27 4.96
N PRO A 6 9.63 -12.37 4.56
CA PRO A 6 10.00 -12.49 3.16
C PRO A 6 9.39 -13.73 2.47
N TRP A 7 9.31 -14.86 3.17
CA TRP A 7 8.71 -16.09 2.63
C TRP A 7 7.21 -15.94 2.40
N VAL A 8 6.51 -15.32 3.35
CA VAL A 8 5.09 -15.02 3.21
C VAL A 8 4.85 -14.07 2.03
N GLN A 9 5.66 -13.00 1.90
CA GLN A 9 5.57 -12.06 0.79
C GLN A 9 5.86 -12.74 -0.56
N THR A 10 6.83 -13.65 -0.63
CA THR A 10 7.12 -14.43 -1.84
C THR A 10 5.97 -15.37 -2.19
N GLY A 11 5.37 -16.03 -1.20
CA GLY A 11 4.19 -16.87 -1.39
C GLY A 11 3.00 -16.07 -1.96
N PHE A 12 2.71 -14.91 -1.38
CA PHE A 12 1.68 -14.02 -1.90
C PHE A 12 2.01 -13.49 -3.30
N LEU A 13 3.27 -13.15 -3.59
CA LEU A 13 3.69 -12.78 -4.93
C LEU A 13 3.35 -13.87 -5.95
N GLY A 14 3.62 -15.15 -5.60
CA GLY A 14 3.24 -16.29 -6.43
C GLY A 14 1.73 -16.39 -6.68
N ILE A 15 0.90 -16.16 -5.65
CA ILE A 15 -0.56 -16.14 -5.78
C ILE A 15 -1.03 -14.99 -6.69
N TRP A 16 -0.45 -13.80 -6.54
CA TRP A 16 -0.83 -12.62 -7.32
C TRP A 16 -0.40 -12.70 -8.79
N LEU A 17 0.72 -13.36 -9.07
CA LEU A 17 1.25 -13.59 -10.42
C LEU A 17 0.86 -14.96 -11.00
N ALA A 18 0.01 -15.72 -10.32
CA ALA A 18 -0.46 -17.00 -10.83
C ALA A 18 -1.33 -16.82 -12.09
N PRO A 19 -1.31 -17.73 -13.08
CA PRO A 19 -2.09 -17.62 -14.32
C PRO A 19 -3.60 -17.84 -14.12
N LEU A 20 -4.13 -17.42 -12.97
CA LEU A 20 -5.54 -17.50 -12.57
C LEU A 20 -6.32 -16.24 -13.00
N GLY A 21 -5.67 -15.26 -13.63
CA GLY A 21 -6.29 -14.00 -14.04
C GLY A 21 -7.54 -14.18 -14.90
N ARG A 22 -7.60 -15.22 -15.74
CA ARG A 22 -8.77 -15.51 -16.58
C ARG A 22 -10.05 -15.75 -15.74
N TRP A 23 -9.93 -16.27 -14.52
CA TRP A 23 -11.06 -16.63 -13.65
C TRP A 23 -11.30 -15.61 -12.54
N LEU A 24 -10.25 -14.98 -12.03
CA LEU A 24 -10.31 -14.17 -10.81
C LEU A 24 -10.15 -12.66 -11.09
N HIS A 25 -9.83 -12.26 -12.33
CA HIS A 25 -9.56 -10.85 -12.66
C HIS A 25 -10.76 -9.92 -12.48
N GLY A 26 -11.98 -10.46 -12.49
CA GLY A 26 -13.19 -9.68 -12.16
C GLY A 26 -13.36 -9.38 -10.65
N ILE A 27 -12.57 -10.03 -9.78
CA ILE A 27 -12.63 -9.82 -8.34
C ILE A 27 -11.58 -8.77 -7.96
N PRO A 28 -11.95 -7.67 -7.27
CA PRO A 28 -10.97 -6.70 -6.79
C PRO A 28 -10.10 -7.32 -5.69
N GLY A 29 -8.79 -7.16 -5.81
CA GLY A 29 -7.84 -7.58 -4.79
C GLY A 29 -7.80 -6.61 -3.61
N CYS A 30 -7.16 -7.03 -2.52
CA CYS A 30 -6.92 -6.18 -1.35
C CYS A 30 -5.50 -5.61 -1.30
N VAL A 31 -4.71 -5.76 -2.36
CA VAL A 31 -3.32 -5.29 -2.49
C VAL A 31 -3.15 -4.34 -3.66
N PHE A 32 -2.08 -3.55 -3.59
CA PHE A 32 -1.71 -2.65 -4.67
C PHE A 32 -0.96 -3.43 -5.76
N HIS A 33 -1.59 -3.55 -6.92
CA HIS A 33 -1.15 -4.37 -8.03
C HIS A 33 -1.73 -3.80 -9.34
N CYS A 34 -1.10 -4.00 -10.50
CA CYS A 34 -1.57 -3.40 -11.73
C CYS A 34 -2.73 -4.17 -12.36
N TYR A 35 -3.84 -3.49 -12.64
CA TYR A 35 -4.99 -4.06 -13.36
C TYR A 35 -4.63 -4.59 -14.75
N SER A 36 -3.77 -3.87 -15.48
CA SER A 36 -3.37 -4.23 -16.85
C SER A 36 -2.19 -5.21 -16.92
N CYS A 37 -1.77 -5.79 -15.79
CA CYS A 37 -0.68 -6.78 -15.79
C CYS A 37 -1.19 -8.09 -16.39
N PRO A 38 -0.50 -8.65 -17.43
CA PRO A 38 -0.92 -9.90 -18.08
C PRO A 38 -0.87 -11.13 -17.15
N LEU A 39 -0.12 -11.02 -16.04
CA LEU A 39 0.02 -12.10 -15.04
C LEU A 39 -0.83 -11.85 -13.79
N SER A 40 -1.61 -10.77 -13.75
CA SER A 40 -2.42 -10.42 -12.58
C SER A 40 -3.58 -11.39 -12.37
N SER A 41 -3.67 -11.99 -11.19
CA SER A 41 -4.80 -12.82 -10.80
C SER A 41 -6.03 -12.01 -10.39
N PHE A 42 -5.85 -10.82 -9.79
CA PHE A 42 -6.93 -9.99 -9.26
C PHE A 42 -6.86 -8.57 -9.79
N ALA A 43 -8.00 -7.88 -9.83
CA ALA A 43 -8.06 -6.49 -10.24
C ALA A 43 -7.49 -5.55 -9.15
N CYS A 44 -6.81 -4.47 -9.59
CA CYS A 44 -6.33 -3.44 -8.68
C CYS A 44 -7.51 -2.66 -8.06
N PRO A 45 -7.66 -2.64 -6.73
CA PRO A 45 -8.78 -1.96 -6.08
C PRO A 45 -8.80 -0.45 -6.35
N VAL A 46 -7.63 0.17 -6.52
CA VAL A 46 -7.50 1.60 -6.83
C VAL A 46 -7.98 1.90 -8.25
N GLY A 47 -7.57 1.06 -9.22
CA GLY A 47 -7.99 1.20 -10.62
C GLY A 47 -9.50 0.99 -10.78
N VAL A 48 -10.04 -0.02 -10.08
CA VAL A 48 -11.49 -0.28 -10.06
C VAL A 48 -12.23 0.91 -9.45
N ALA A 49 -11.80 1.43 -8.31
CA ALA A 49 -12.42 2.59 -7.66
C ALA A 49 -12.42 3.83 -8.57
N ALA A 50 -11.29 4.11 -9.23
CA ALA A 50 -11.18 5.27 -10.12
C ALA A 50 -12.07 5.13 -11.39
N ASN A 51 -12.16 3.91 -11.93
CA ASN A 51 -13.05 3.64 -13.06
C ASN A 51 -14.53 3.81 -12.67
N TYR A 52 -14.94 3.27 -11.52
CA TYR A 52 -16.29 3.49 -11.01
C TYR A 52 -16.58 4.97 -10.74
N ALA A 53 -15.63 5.73 -10.20
CA ALA A 53 -15.80 7.16 -9.99
C ALA A 53 -16.07 7.91 -11.31
N ALA A 54 -15.43 7.49 -12.41
CA ALA A 54 -15.68 8.06 -13.74
C ALA A 54 -17.04 7.65 -14.32
N LEU A 55 -17.57 6.49 -13.96
CA LEU A 55 -18.85 5.95 -14.44
C LEU A 55 -20.04 6.41 -13.62
N LEU A 56 -19.84 6.90 -12.38
CA LEU A 56 -20.92 7.33 -11.48
C LEU A 56 -21.97 8.25 -12.12
N PRO A 57 -21.64 9.20 -13.05
CA PRO A 57 -22.64 10.02 -13.69
C PRO A 57 -23.57 9.25 -14.64
N ALA A 58 -23.12 8.12 -15.17
CA ALA A 58 -23.88 7.30 -16.12
C ALA A 58 -24.53 6.09 -15.46
N VAL A 59 -23.91 5.54 -14.41
CA VAL A 59 -24.36 4.34 -13.71
C VAL A 59 -24.33 4.59 -12.21
N VAL A 60 -25.50 4.59 -11.58
CA VAL A 60 -25.67 4.88 -10.14
C VAL A 60 -25.28 3.68 -9.26
N GLU A 61 -24.72 2.63 -9.84
CA GLU A 61 -24.35 1.43 -9.09
C GLU A 61 -23.05 1.65 -8.31
N MET A 62 -23.11 1.43 -7.01
CA MET A 62 -21.93 1.48 -6.14
C MET A 62 -21.14 0.17 -6.22
N PRO A 63 -19.80 0.19 -6.20
CA PRO A 63 -18.97 -1.01 -6.20
C PRO A 63 -18.99 -1.68 -4.81
N TYR A 64 -20.13 -2.21 -4.38
CA TYR A 64 -20.32 -2.77 -3.04
C TYR A 64 -19.33 -3.87 -2.71
N LEU A 65 -18.98 -4.72 -3.69
CA LEU A 65 -18.00 -5.79 -3.51
C LEU A 65 -16.60 -5.20 -3.16
N LEU A 66 -16.18 -4.16 -3.89
CA LEU A 66 -14.90 -3.50 -3.64
C LEU A 66 -14.88 -2.85 -2.26
N LEU A 67 -15.90 -2.05 -1.95
CA LEU A 67 -15.99 -1.34 -0.68
C LEU A 67 -16.11 -2.31 0.49
N GLY A 68 -16.96 -3.33 0.37
CA GLY A 68 -17.14 -4.36 1.39
C GLY A 68 -15.84 -5.12 1.68
N LEU A 69 -15.13 -5.53 0.63
CA LEU A 69 -13.85 -6.23 0.78
C LEU A 69 -12.79 -5.34 1.45
N LEU A 70 -12.65 -4.08 1.02
CA LEU A 70 -11.67 -3.17 1.57
C LEU A 70 -11.98 -2.78 3.03
N VAL A 71 -13.26 -2.57 3.36
CA VAL A 71 -13.70 -2.30 4.73
C VAL A 71 -13.48 -3.52 5.61
N LEU A 72 -13.83 -4.73 5.13
CA LEU A 72 -13.61 -5.97 5.86
C LEU A 72 -12.14 -6.18 6.19
N VAL A 73 -11.27 -6.10 5.18
CA VAL A 73 -9.81 -6.25 5.36
C VAL A 73 -9.25 -5.16 6.26
N GLY A 74 -9.71 -3.91 6.09
CA GLY A 74 -9.33 -2.79 6.94
C GLY A 74 -9.75 -2.99 8.39
N ALA A 75 -10.99 -3.41 8.65
CA ALA A 75 -11.51 -3.64 9.99
C ALA A 75 -10.83 -4.82 10.70
N LEU A 76 -10.52 -5.89 9.98
CA LEU A 76 -9.82 -7.04 10.55
C LEU A 76 -8.36 -6.74 10.84
N GLY A 77 -7.61 -6.23 9.86
CA GLY A 77 -6.16 -6.15 9.93
C GLY A 77 -5.54 -4.77 9.70
N GLY A 78 -6.33 -3.73 9.39
CA GLY A 78 -5.80 -2.42 9.02
C GLY A 78 -4.79 -2.54 7.88
N SER A 79 -3.62 -1.96 8.04
CA SER A 79 -2.56 -1.98 7.02
C SER A 79 -1.66 -3.22 7.04
N ILE A 80 -2.03 -4.33 7.72
CA ILE A 80 -1.22 -5.56 7.76
C ILE A 80 -0.95 -6.11 6.36
N VAL A 81 -1.95 -6.04 5.47
CA VAL A 81 -1.85 -6.49 4.07
C VAL A 81 -0.74 -5.75 3.33
N CYS A 82 -0.56 -4.45 3.60
CA CYS A 82 0.53 -3.66 3.03
C CYS A 82 1.92 -4.13 3.50
N GLY A 83 1.98 -4.67 4.72
CA GLY A 83 3.22 -5.19 5.30
C GLY A 83 3.59 -6.59 4.85
N TRP A 84 2.60 -7.46 4.60
CA TRP A 84 2.80 -8.91 4.47
C TRP A 84 2.38 -9.49 3.12
N ALA A 85 1.35 -8.96 2.49
CA ALA A 85 0.77 -9.55 1.28
C ALA A 85 1.02 -8.72 0.01
N CYS A 86 1.33 -7.43 0.13
CA CYS A 86 1.45 -6.55 -1.03
C CYS A 86 2.75 -6.80 -1.82
N PRO A 87 2.68 -7.24 -3.09
CA PRO A 87 3.85 -7.51 -3.91
C PRO A 87 4.68 -6.24 -4.18
N PHE A 88 4.01 -5.11 -4.38
CA PHE A 88 4.69 -3.84 -4.58
C PHE A 88 5.40 -3.33 -3.31
N GLY A 89 4.85 -3.64 -2.12
CA GLY A 89 5.53 -3.41 -0.85
C GLY A 89 6.77 -4.30 -0.68
N PHE A 90 6.70 -5.55 -1.13
CA PHE A 90 7.83 -6.48 -1.11
C PHE A 90 8.97 -6.01 -2.00
N LEU A 91 8.67 -5.54 -3.22
CA LEU A 91 9.67 -4.95 -4.12
C LEU A 91 10.41 -3.78 -3.46
N GLN A 92 9.68 -2.87 -2.81
CA GLN A 92 10.29 -1.74 -2.11
C GLN A 92 11.16 -2.18 -0.92
N ASP A 93 10.77 -3.23 -0.20
CA ASP A 93 11.61 -3.81 0.86
C ASP A 93 12.89 -4.42 0.30
N LEU A 94 12.82 -5.07 -0.86
CA LEU A 94 13.99 -5.66 -1.53
C LEU A 94 14.96 -4.56 -2.00
N LEU A 95 14.47 -3.55 -2.70
CA LEU A 95 15.27 -2.39 -3.14
C LEU A 95 15.87 -1.66 -1.93
N GLY A 96 15.07 -1.55 -0.87
CA GLY A 96 15.50 -0.93 0.36
C GLY A 96 16.65 -1.64 1.09
N LYS A 97 16.96 -2.90 0.80
CA LYS A 97 18.10 -3.63 1.38
C LYS A 97 19.44 -3.27 0.72
N VAL A 98 19.42 -2.71 -0.48
CA VAL A 98 20.65 -2.38 -1.24
C VAL A 98 21.42 -1.24 -0.58
N THR A 99 20.72 -0.26 0.00
CA THR A 99 21.34 0.93 0.62
C THR A 99 21.12 0.92 2.12
N THR A 100 22.18 1.08 2.89
CA THR A 100 22.13 1.11 4.36
C THR A 100 21.66 2.46 4.90
N SER A 101 22.02 3.55 4.22
CA SER A 101 21.61 4.91 4.62
C SER A 101 20.22 5.23 4.11
N LYS A 102 19.27 5.44 5.02
CA LYS A 102 17.89 5.77 4.70
C LYS A 102 17.51 7.17 5.19
N ALA A 103 16.96 7.96 4.28
CA ALA A 103 16.40 9.25 4.63
C ALA A 103 15.09 9.09 5.42
N SER A 104 14.97 9.78 6.53
CA SER A 104 13.73 9.87 7.29
C SER A 104 12.81 10.91 6.66
N LEU A 105 11.56 10.51 6.38
CA LEU A 105 10.56 11.45 5.88
C LEU A 105 9.83 12.14 7.03
N PRO A 106 9.59 13.45 6.94
CA PRO A 106 8.77 14.16 7.92
C PRO A 106 7.33 13.61 7.92
N GLY A 107 6.67 13.62 9.09
CA GLY A 107 5.35 12.97 9.27
C GLY A 107 4.24 13.53 8.40
N TRP A 108 4.30 14.83 8.05
CA TRP A 108 3.29 15.49 7.23
C TRP A 108 3.21 14.95 5.78
N VAL A 109 4.32 14.43 5.25
CA VAL A 109 4.38 13.82 3.91
C VAL A 109 3.42 12.65 3.78
N GLY A 110 3.12 11.96 4.86
CA GLY A 110 2.12 10.90 4.90
C GLY A 110 0.69 11.33 4.58
N TYR A 111 0.37 12.61 4.66
CA TYR A 111 -0.94 13.13 4.30
C TYR A 111 -1.16 13.26 2.79
N ILE A 112 -0.09 13.33 1.99
CA ILE A 112 -0.17 13.41 0.52
C ILE A 112 -0.98 12.24 -0.06
N ARG A 113 -0.88 11.03 0.49
CA ARG A 113 -1.63 9.87 0.04
C ARG A 113 -3.16 10.04 0.16
N TYR A 114 -3.64 10.83 1.12
CA TYR A 114 -5.06 11.16 1.25
C TYR A 114 -5.49 12.17 0.18
N ALA A 115 -4.63 13.15 -0.13
CA ALA A 115 -4.86 14.05 -1.25
C ALA A 115 -4.89 13.28 -2.59
N VAL A 116 -4.01 12.29 -2.76
CA VAL A 116 -4.02 11.39 -3.93
C VAL A 116 -5.29 10.53 -3.96
N LEU A 117 -5.71 9.96 -2.83
CA LEU A 117 -6.94 9.17 -2.73
C LEU A 117 -8.18 10.00 -3.12
N ILE A 118 -8.33 11.16 -2.54
CA ILE A 118 -9.50 12.00 -2.79
C ILE A 118 -9.40 12.67 -4.17
N GLY A 119 -8.25 13.28 -4.49
CA GLY A 119 -8.05 14.06 -5.71
C GLY A 119 -7.97 13.20 -6.98
N LEU A 120 -7.04 12.23 -7.02
CA LEU A 120 -6.74 11.47 -8.22
C LEU A 120 -7.59 10.19 -8.39
N VAL A 121 -8.12 9.62 -7.31
CA VAL A 121 -8.92 8.38 -7.40
C VAL A 121 -10.42 8.68 -7.45
N ILE A 122 -10.89 9.73 -6.78
CA ILE A 122 -12.32 10.03 -6.68
C ILE A 122 -12.67 11.27 -7.50
N LEU A 123 -12.16 12.45 -7.12
CA LEU A 123 -12.62 13.73 -7.69
C LEU A 123 -12.27 13.89 -9.17
N LEU A 124 -11.04 13.64 -9.56
CA LEU A 124 -10.60 13.86 -10.95
C LEU A 124 -11.34 12.94 -11.92
N PRO A 125 -11.43 11.60 -11.71
CA PRO A 125 -12.21 10.73 -12.59
C PRO A 125 -13.69 11.10 -12.63
N LEU A 126 -14.28 11.48 -11.50
CA LEU A 126 -15.68 11.92 -11.41
C LEU A 126 -15.93 13.19 -12.26
N ILE A 127 -15.09 14.22 -12.09
CA ILE A 127 -15.23 15.48 -12.85
C ILE A 127 -15.07 15.25 -14.34
N LEU A 128 -14.10 14.42 -14.77
CA LEU A 128 -13.88 14.10 -16.17
C LEU A 128 -15.00 13.19 -16.72
N GLY A 129 -15.53 12.29 -15.90
CA GLY A 129 -16.71 11.48 -16.22
C GLY A 129 -17.95 12.33 -16.48
N LEU A 130 -18.19 13.35 -15.63
CA LEU A 130 -19.26 14.34 -15.82
C LEU A 130 -19.14 15.11 -17.15
N LYS A 131 -17.89 15.27 -17.65
CA LYS A 131 -17.63 15.85 -18.98
C LYS A 131 -17.75 14.82 -20.12
N GLY A 132 -18.18 13.60 -19.86
CA GLY A 132 -18.32 12.53 -20.84
C GLY A 132 -17.00 11.90 -21.29
N ILE A 133 -15.90 12.10 -20.56
CA ILE A 133 -14.58 11.51 -20.88
C ILE A 133 -14.45 10.18 -20.11
N PRO A 134 -14.48 9.01 -20.80
CA PRO A 134 -14.31 7.72 -20.15
C PRO A 134 -12.91 7.61 -19.51
N TYR A 135 -12.79 6.80 -18.46
CA TYR A 135 -11.57 6.70 -17.66
C TYR A 135 -10.31 6.35 -18.47
N GLU A 136 -10.46 5.50 -19.47
CA GLU A 136 -9.37 5.08 -20.37
C GLU A 136 -8.79 6.24 -21.21
N ASN A 137 -9.61 7.25 -21.54
CA ASN A 137 -9.22 8.41 -22.34
C ASN A 137 -8.71 9.59 -21.49
N GLN A 138 -8.78 9.48 -20.16
CA GLN A 138 -8.28 10.53 -19.28
C GLN A 138 -6.76 10.65 -19.38
N THR A 139 -6.27 11.83 -19.73
CA THR A 139 -4.82 12.10 -19.89
C THR A 139 -4.07 12.03 -18.56
N ILE A 140 -4.72 12.46 -17.48
CA ILE A 140 -4.19 12.39 -16.12
C ILE A 140 -5.07 11.43 -15.32
N SER A 141 -4.50 10.31 -14.88
CA SER A 141 -5.18 9.32 -14.04
C SER A 141 -4.16 8.67 -13.12
N ILE A 142 -4.62 8.16 -11.98
CA ILE A 142 -3.75 7.45 -11.03
C ILE A 142 -3.02 6.28 -11.70
N CYS A 143 -3.68 5.55 -12.61
CA CYS A 143 -3.09 4.42 -13.32
C CYS A 143 -1.97 4.85 -14.30
N ARG A 144 -2.08 6.04 -14.90
CA ARG A 144 -1.02 6.58 -15.78
C ARG A 144 0.20 7.04 -15.00
N LEU A 145 0.01 7.54 -13.79
CA LEU A 145 1.08 8.01 -12.89
C LEU A 145 1.64 6.89 -11.99
N CYS A 146 1.06 5.68 -12.04
CA CYS A 146 1.38 4.60 -11.15
C CYS A 146 2.70 3.89 -11.56
N PRO A 147 3.73 3.84 -10.69
CA PRO A 147 4.97 3.11 -10.97
C PRO A 147 4.76 1.58 -10.97
N ALA A 148 3.77 1.05 -10.23
CA ALA A 148 3.42 -0.36 -10.33
C ALA A 148 2.89 -0.69 -11.72
N GLY A 149 1.98 0.15 -12.26
CA GLY A 149 1.51 -0.01 -13.64
C GLY A 149 2.61 0.16 -14.69
N ALA A 150 3.60 1.00 -14.43
CA ALA A 150 4.78 1.12 -15.31
C ALA A 150 5.61 -0.17 -15.29
N LEU A 151 5.88 -0.72 -14.10
CA LEU A 151 6.71 -1.91 -13.91
C LEU A 151 6.00 -3.19 -14.38
N GLU A 152 4.78 -3.41 -13.92
CA GLU A 152 4.07 -4.69 -14.07
C GLU A 152 3.37 -4.84 -15.43
N ALA A 153 3.01 -3.74 -16.08
CA ALA A 153 2.40 -3.74 -17.40
C ALA A 153 3.26 -3.01 -18.44
N GLY A 154 3.68 -1.79 -18.18
CA GLY A 154 4.40 -0.95 -19.13
C GLY A 154 5.69 -1.59 -19.64
N VAL A 155 6.53 -2.09 -18.73
CA VAL A 155 7.81 -2.76 -19.08
C VAL A 155 7.57 -4.06 -19.88
N PRO A 156 6.75 -5.04 -19.43
CA PRO A 156 6.50 -6.26 -20.19
C PRO A 156 5.93 -6.00 -21.59
N TYR A 157 4.96 -5.08 -21.70
CA TYR A 157 4.39 -4.72 -23.01
C TYR A 157 5.42 -4.05 -23.92
N SER A 158 6.27 -3.18 -23.40
CA SER A 158 7.33 -2.53 -24.17
C SER A 158 8.39 -3.52 -24.64
N ILE A 159 8.80 -4.46 -23.77
CA ILE A 159 9.73 -5.54 -24.15
C ILE A 159 9.13 -6.39 -25.27
N ARG A 160 7.87 -6.82 -25.12
CA ARG A 160 7.18 -7.61 -26.14
C ARG A 160 7.09 -6.86 -27.46
N SER A 161 6.80 -5.55 -27.44
CA SER A 161 6.74 -4.70 -28.63
C SER A 161 8.11 -4.62 -29.33
N VAL A 162 9.17 -4.40 -28.60
CA VAL A 162 10.54 -4.36 -29.14
C VAL A 162 10.94 -5.71 -29.74
N LEU A 163 10.63 -6.83 -29.09
CA LEU A 163 10.89 -8.17 -29.63
C LEU A 163 10.07 -8.47 -30.90
N ALA A 164 8.91 -7.84 -31.08
CA ALA A 164 8.07 -7.92 -32.27
C ALA A 164 8.53 -6.96 -33.40
N GLY A 165 9.65 -6.26 -33.23
CA GLY A 165 10.17 -5.30 -34.21
C GLY A 165 9.52 -3.92 -34.17
N HIS A 166 8.65 -3.66 -33.21
CA HIS A 166 8.06 -2.34 -32.96
C HIS A 166 8.89 -1.59 -31.89
N GLY A 167 8.76 -0.28 -31.81
CA GLY A 167 9.50 0.53 -30.84
C GLY A 167 9.02 0.39 -29.39
N TRP A 168 9.63 1.17 -28.49
CA TRP A 168 9.24 1.28 -27.09
C TRP A 168 7.88 1.96 -26.95
N VAL A 169 6.89 1.28 -26.33
CA VAL A 169 5.48 1.73 -26.27
C VAL A 169 5.18 2.59 -25.05
N MET A 170 5.93 2.41 -23.96
CA MET A 170 5.68 3.17 -22.74
C MET A 170 6.07 4.64 -22.92
N SER A 171 5.16 5.56 -22.55
CA SER A 171 5.39 7.00 -22.66
C SER A 171 6.58 7.46 -21.79
N TRP A 172 7.30 8.47 -22.26
CA TRP A 172 8.51 8.98 -21.60
C TRP A 172 8.29 9.41 -20.15
N TYR A 173 7.16 10.08 -19.84
CA TYR A 173 6.83 10.52 -18.48
C TYR A 173 6.59 9.34 -17.54
N LYS A 174 5.99 8.25 -18.02
CA LYS A 174 5.76 7.04 -17.23
C LYS A 174 7.08 6.32 -16.94
N SER A 175 7.99 6.31 -17.92
CA SER A 175 9.36 5.81 -17.73
C SER A 175 10.12 6.65 -16.71
N ALA A 176 10.02 7.97 -16.78
CA ALA A 176 10.65 8.88 -15.82
C ALA A 176 10.12 8.69 -14.39
N ILE A 177 8.80 8.53 -14.21
CA ILE A 177 8.20 8.23 -12.90
C ILE A 177 8.70 6.89 -12.36
N LEU A 178 8.81 5.86 -13.20
CA LEU A 178 9.33 4.57 -12.80
C LEU A 178 10.78 4.68 -12.32
N VAL A 179 11.65 5.36 -13.07
CA VAL A 179 13.05 5.57 -12.68
C VAL A 179 13.14 6.36 -11.38
N ALA A 180 12.42 7.47 -11.27
CA ALA A 180 12.38 8.28 -10.04
C ALA A 180 11.90 7.46 -8.82
N PHE A 181 10.90 6.59 -9.02
CA PHE A 181 10.43 5.67 -7.99
C PHE A 181 11.51 4.66 -7.58
N LEU A 182 12.19 4.02 -8.55
CA LEU A 182 13.23 3.02 -8.26
C LEU A 182 14.40 3.66 -7.50
N VAL A 183 14.86 4.82 -7.96
CA VAL A 183 15.90 5.60 -7.28
C VAL A 183 15.44 6.01 -5.87
N GLY A 184 14.22 6.54 -5.74
CA GLY A 184 13.65 6.92 -4.46
C GLY A 184 13.55 5.74 -3.48
N ALA A 185 13.24 4.54 -3.96
CA ALA A 185 13.14 3.33 -3.14
C ALA A 185 14.50 2.84 -2.61
N LEU A 186 15.60 3.22 -3.24
CA LEU A 186 16.95 2.94 -2.71
C LEU A 186 17.25 3.78 -1.46
N PHE A 187 16.86 5.06 -1.47
CA PHE A 187 17.21 6.01 -0.40
C PHE A 187 16.13 6.21 0.63
N ILE A 188 14.87 5.90 0.33
CA ILE A 188 13.72 6.11 1.22
C ILE A 188 13.03 4.78 1.45
N HIS A 189 12.72 4.49 2.70
CA HIS A 189 11.97 3.27 3.05
C HIS A 189 10.51 3.39 2.59
N ARG A 190 10.11 2.53 1.64
CA ARG A 190 8.76 2.45 1.05
C ARG A 190 8.19 3.81 0.63
N PRO A 191 8.86 4.58 -0.25
CA PRO A 191 8.44 5.93 -0.61
C PRO A 191 7.01 5.96 -1.15
N TRP A 192 6.66 5.07 -2.07
CA TRP A 192 5.33 5.02 -2.65
C TRP A 192 4.23 4.74 -1.62
N CYS A 193 4.41 3.71 -0.78
CA CYS A 193 3.42 3.33 0.22
C CYS A 193 3.18 4.41 1.27
N ARG A 194 4.20 5.22 1.58
CA ARG A 194 4.11 6.28 2.59
C ARG A 194 3.54 7.58 2.05
N MET A 195 3.83 7.92 0.78
CA MET A 195 3.55 9.24 0.20
C MET A 195 2.36 9.21 -0.77
N PHE A 196 2.28 8.22 -1.66
CA PHE A 196 1.40 8.30 -2.81
C PHE A 196 0.35 7.18 -2.89
N CYS A 197 0.54 6.06 -2.17
CA CYS A 197 -0.36 4.92 -2.30
C CYS A 197 -1.75 5.21 -1.69
N PRO A 198 -2.82 5.35 -2.51
CA PRO A 198 -4.15 5.65 -2.00
C PRO A 198 -4.75 4.47 -1.23
N LEU A 199 -4.48 3.22 -1.64
CA LEU A 199 -4.89 2.03 -0.90
C LEU A 199 -4.25 1.98 0.49
N GLY A 200 -2.93 2.28 0.58
CA GLY A 200 -2.23 2.40 1.85
C GLY A 200 -2.81 3.51 2.73
N GLY A 201 -3.27 4.61 2.13
CA GLY A 201 -4.02 5.67 2.81
C GLY A 201 -5.33 5.17 3.38
N PHE A 202 -6.14 4.51 2.57
CA PHE A 202 -7.44 3.96 2.97
C PHE A 202 -7.31 2.94 4.11
N LEU A 203 -6.47 1.92 3.95
CA LEU A 203 -6.27 0.88 4.98
C LEU A 203 -5.68 1.45 6.29
N ALA A 204 -4.86 2.49 6.19
CA ALA A 204 -4.27 3.12 7.37
C ALA A 204 -5.29 3.87 8.25
N LEU A 205 -6.45 4.28 7.71
CA LEU A 205 -7.54 4.83 8.51
C LEU A 205 -8.04 3.81 9.55
N PHE A 206 -8.05 2.54 9.16
CA PHE A 206 -8.49 1.45 10.03
C PHE A 206 -7.46 1.05 11.08
N ASN A 207 -6.20 1.49 11.00
CA ASN A 207 -5.17 1.12 11.98
C ASN A 207 -5.58 1.45 13.42
N ARG A 208 -6.42 2.46 13.60
CA ARG A 208 -6.91 2.89 14.91
C ARG A 208 -8.05 2.01 15.45
N PHE A 209 -8.85 1.42 14.55
CA PHE A 209 -10.10 0.72 14.89
C PHE A 209 -10.07 -0.79 14.58
N SER A 210 -9.04 -1.29 13.92
CA SER A 210 -8.99 -2.68 13.47
C SER A 210 -8.79 -3.65 14.65
N LEU A 211 -9.36 -4.83 14.51
CA LEU A 211 -9.25 -5.93 15.49
C LEU A 211 -7.80 -6.34 15.75
N PHE A 212 -6.99 -6.45 14.68
CA PHE A 212 -5.57 -6.67 14.82
C PHE A 212 -4.87 -5.35 15.14
N HIS A 213 -4.22 -5.24 16.28
CA HIS A 213 -3.48 -4.04 16.66
C HIS A 213 -2.21 -4.40 17.46
N LEU A 214 -1.32 -3.44 17.62
CA LEU A 214 -0.12 -3.59 18.44
C LEU A 214 -0.37 -3.00 19.81
N ARG A 215 0.02 -3.75 20.85
CA ARG A 215 -0.04 -3.32 22.25
C ARG A 215 1.37 -3.10 22.78
N TYR A 216 1.56 -2.03 23.52
CA TYR A 216 2.81 -1.74 24.22
C TYR A 216 2.70 -2.12 25.69
N ASN A 217 3.68 -2.89 26.17
CA ASN A 217 3.81 -3.25 27.57
C ASN A 217 4.97 -2.47 28.20
N PRO A 218 4.70 -1.43 29.01
CA PRO A 218 5.76 -0.62 29.61
C PRO A 218 6.59 -1.41 30.64
N LYS A 219 6.05 -2.48 31.24
CA LYS A 219 6.76 -3.31 32.23
C LYS A 219 7.93 -4.11 31.63
N GLU A 220 7.83 -4.45 30.35
CA GLU A 220 8.85 -5.20 29.62
C GLU A 220 9.80 -4.28 28.82
N CYS A 221 9.59 -2.97 28.87
CA CYS A 221 10.42 -2.03 28.14
C CYS A 221 11.72 -1.74 28.90
N THR A 222 12.84 -2.08 28.27
CA THR A 222 14.21 -1.79 28.77
C THR A 222 14.79 -0.50 28.22
N GLU A 223 13.99 0.36 27.56
CA GLU A 223 14.38 1.62 26.91
C GLU A 223 15.55 1.49 25.90
N CYS A 224 15.77 0.28 25.38
CA CYS A 224 16.88 -0.02 24.46
C CYS A 224 16.76 0.59 23.07
N ASN A 225 15.67 1.28 22.75
CA ASN A 225 15.35 1.89 21.44
C ASN A 225 15.37 0.91 20.24
N LEU A 226 15.42 -0.40 20.46
CA LEU A 226 15.46 -1.43 19.42
C LEU A 226 14.20 -1.38 18.53
N CYS A 227 13.02 -1.17 19.13
CA CYS A 227 11.76 -1.03 18.40
C CYS A 227 11.77 0.14 17.42
N ARG A 228 12.44 1.25 17.80
CA ARG A 228 12.56 2.45 16.97
C ARG A 228 13.57 2.24 15.83
N SER A 229 14.73 1.64 16.11
CA SER A 229 15.75 1.34 15.09
C SER A 229 15.30 0.29 14.06
N ARG A 230 14.50 -0.69 14.51
CA ARG A 230 13.93 -1.73 13.65
C ARG A 230 12.71 -1.27 12.85
N CYS A 231 12.13 -0.12 13.17
CA CYS A 231 10.95 0.37 12.46
C CYS A 231 11.29 0.80 11.04
N SER A 232 10.93 -0.04 10.06
CA SER A 232 11.20 0.19 8.64
C SER A 232 10.53 1.44 8.07
N VAL A 233 9.49 1.98 8.72
CA VAL A 233 8.78 3.18 8.28
C VAL A 233 9.06 4.41 9.16
N GLY A 234 9.97 4.30 10.14
CA GLY A 234 10.40 5.44 10.97
C GLY A 234 9.32 5.97 11.92
N VAL A 235 8.35 5.15 12.31
CA VAL A 235 7.37 5.52 13.34
C VAL A 235 8.05 5.46 14.72
N LYS A 236 7.80 6.46 15.56
CA LYS A 236 8.21 6.45 16.98
C LYS A 236 7.28 5.51 17.75
N VAL A 237 7.60 4.23 17.70
CA VAL A 237 6.71 3.13 18.15
C VAL A 237 6.46 3.18 19.65
N ASP A 238 7.44 3.65 20.41
CA ASP A 238 7.39 3.85 21.86
C ASP A 238 6.41 4.96 22.29
N GLN A 239 6.16 5.94 21.43
CA GLN A 239 5.28 7.07 21.73
C GLN A 239 3.90 6.94 21.09
N LYS A 240 3.85 6.39 19.88
CA LYS A 240 2.60 6.32 19.08
C LYS A 240 2.51 5.00 18.35
N LEU A 241 1.70 4.08 18.85
CA LEU A 241 1.31 2.83 18.20
C LEU A 241 0.08 3.03 17.32
N ASN A 242 -0.12 2.11 16.38
CA ASN A 242 -1.32 2.04 15.53
C ASN A 242 -1.64 3.33 14.75
N VAL A 243 -0.63 4.15 14.50
CA VAL A 243 -0.78 5.38 13.69
C VAL A 243 -0.94 5.04 12.21
N SER A 244 -1.44 6.00 11.47
CA SER A 244 -1.63 5.87 10.02
C SER A 244 -0.32 5.58 9.25
N GLY A 245 0.86 5.96 9.77
CA GLY A 245 2.16 5.62 9.20
C GLY A 245 2.60 4.17 9.38
N CYS A 246 2.00 3.42 10.31
CA CYS A 246 2.38 2.04 10.59
C CYS A 246 1.82 1.07 9.54
N ILE A 247 2.67 0.21 8.97
CA ILE A 247 2.30 -0.83 8.00
C ILE A 247 2.16 -2.21 8.65
N ARG A 248 2.24 -2.28 9.97
CA ARG A 248 2.13 -3.52 10.76
C ARG A 248 3.06 -4.65 10.28
N CYS A 249 4.30 -4.29 9.98
CA CYS A 249 5.32 -5.26 9.55
C CYS A 249 5.81 -6.18 10.68
N LEU A 250 5.48 -5.89 11.93
CA LEU A 250 5.84 -6.64 13.15
C LEU A 250 7.36 -6.71 13.41
N GLU A 251 8.16 -5.83 12.82
CA GLU A 251 9.60 -5.80 13.12
C GLU A 251 9.91 -5.24 14.50
N CYS A 252 9.05 -4.37 15.02
CA CYS A 252 9.18 -3.81 16.35
C CYS A 252 8.89 -4.81 17.48
N THR A 253 8.20 -5.94 17.21
CA THR A 253 7.89 -6.96 18.23
C THR A 253 9.13 -7.74 18.67
N THR A 254 10.27 -7.56 18.04
CA THR A 254 11.54 -8.22 18.43
C THR A 254 12.09 -7.70 19.76
N CYS A 255 11.61 -6.57 20.25
CA CYS A 255 12.05 -6.04 21.57
C CYS A 255 11.33 -6.67 22.78
N GLY A 256 10.26 -7.48 22.53
CA GLY A 256 9.46 -8.09 23.61
C GLY A 256 8.39 -7.16 24.19
N ALA A 257 8.65 -5.87 24.31
CA ALA A 257 7.71 -4.91 24.89
C ALA A 257 6.52 -4.54 23.97
N ILE A 258 6.51 -5.01 22.72
CA ILE A 258 5.44 -4.76 21.76
C ILE A 258 4.91 -6.08 21.24
N GLU A 259 3.64 -6.33 21.48
CA GLU A 259 2.97 -7.56 21.11
C GLU A 259 1.83 -7.33 20.13
N PRO A 260 1.63 -8.23 19.15
CA PRO A 260 0.45 -8.25 18.33
C PRO A 260 -0.74 -8.77 19.16
N CYS A 261 -1.86 -8.05 19.11
CA CYS A 261 -3.07 -8.40 19.84
C CYS A 261 -4.26 -8.47 18.89
N PHE A 262 -5.12 -9.48 19.08
CA PHE A 262 -6.41 -9.62 18.42
C PHE A 262 -7.51 -9.35 19.45
N ALA A 263 -7.91 -8.10 19.57
CA ALA A 263 -9.01 -7.68 20.43
C ALA A 263 -9.62 -6.37 19.89
N LEU A 264 -10.81 -6.04 20.34
CA LEU A 264 -11.35 -4.71 20.11
C LEU A 264 -10.42 -3.68 20.76
N PRO A 265 -10.02 -2.63 20.03
CA PRO A 265 -9.16 -1.60 20.60
C PRO A 265 -9.87 -0.96 21.79
N GLN A 266 -9.33 -1.15 22.96
CA GLN A 266 -9.77 -0.45 24.15
C GLN A 266 -9.37 1.01 23.97
N ASN A 267 -10.37 1.91 23.88
CA ASN A 267 -10.18 3.35 23.83
C ASN A 267 -9.74 3.85 25.20
N GLY A 268 -8.46 3.60 25.55
CA GLY A 268 -7.81 4.22 26.68
C GLY A 268 -6.44 4.73 26.23
N PRO A 269 -5.95 5.87 26.73
CA PRO A 269 -4.53 6.18 26.66
C PRO A 269 -3.76 4.97 27.25
N PRO A 270 -2.48 4.73 26.84
CA PRO A 270 -1.68 3.73 27.52
C PRO A 270 -1.79 4.01 29.01
N THR A 271 -2.46 3.11 29.72
CA THR A 271 -2.62 3.23 31.17
C THR A 271 -1.21 3.24 31.76
N SER A 272 -0.71 4.42 32.02
CA SER A 272 0.29 4.64 33.03
C SER A 272 -0.38 4.33 34.36
N ASP A 273 -0.50 3.05 34.69
CA ASP A 273 -0.69 2.68 36.07
C ASP A 273 0.59 3.08 36.81
N THR A 274 0.63 4.35 37.19
CA THR A 274 1.45 4.85 38.26
C THR A 274 0.87 4.32 39.58
N THR A 275 1.15 3.08 39.87
CA THR A 275 1.18 2.60 41.23
C THR A 275 2.58 2.07 41.49
N LYS A 276 3.50 3.01 41.72
CA LYS A 276 4.66 2.75 42.54
C LYS A 276 4.13 2.64 43.98
N ALA A 277 4.13 1.44 44.51
CA ALA A 277 4.22 1.16 45.92
C ALA A 277 5.57 0.49 46.15
#